data_6b05764f92ed2d7d41abc643fd58e6e6
#
_entry.id   6b05764f92ed2d7d41abc643fd58e6e6
#
_cell.length_a   1.000
_cell.length_b   1.000
_cell.length_c   1.000
_cell.angle_alpha   90.00
_cell.angle_beta   90.00
_cell.angle_gamma   90.00
#
_symmetry.space_group_name_H-M   'P 1'
#
loop_
_entity.id
_entity.type
_entity.pdbx_description
1 polymer ?
#
loop_
_entity_poly.entity_id
_entity_poly.type
_entity_poly.pdbx_seq_one_letter_code
_entity_poly.pdbx_strand_id
1 'polypeptide(L)'
;MILSAKNICNHILTVFTSLISLTLYESSYKKRIPLLFDDAFLPTFRSSTLLKLKIRVQCFDDCLYLLDGRFNQLHTLCVDLTHINEPDEIKNQGNLPNLKCFSLSCNFGTNHYDELIPPLLHRMPNLEQLGLYVAIFVDTFIDGNHLKKNIINRMSRLNQFKFYIRSFVYIRNQVNFPSTEDIQRTFIDFQNN
;
A
#
# COMPACT_ATOMS: atom_id res chain seq x y z
N MET A 1 -23.35 10.24 -10.96
CA MET A 1 -22.43 11.40 -10.86
C MET A 1 -21.24 10.90 -10.05
N ILE A 2 -20.12 10.60 -10.71
CA ILE A 2 -18.88 10.18 -10.04
C ILE A 2 -18.21 11.48 -9.59
N LEU A 3 -18.15 11.69 -8.27
CA LEU A 3 -17.41 12.81 -7.72
C LEU A 3 -15.92 12.48 -7.89
N SER A 4 -15.22 13.29 -8.69
CA SER A 4 -13.76 13.16 -8.84
C SER A 4 -13.11 13.38 -7.47
N ALA A 5 -12.31 12.43 -7.03
CA ALA A 5 -11.49 12.54 -5.82
C ALA A 5 -10.68 13.81 -5.78
N LYS A 6 -10.20 14.21 -6.95
CA LYS A 6 -9.46 15.41 -7.22
C LYS A 6 -10.17 16.66 -6.71
N ASN A 7 -11.43 16.81 -7.09
CA ASN A 7 -12.20 18.00 -6.69
C ASN A 7 -12.48 18.02 -5.20
N ILE A 8 -12.74 16.85 -4.60
CA ILE A 8 -12.96 16.73 -3.16
C ILE A 8 -11.68 17.06 -2.39
N CYS A 9 -10.56 16.42 -2.71
CA CYS A 9 -9.28 16.67 -2.05
C CYS A 9 -8.80 18.11 -2.25
N ASN A 10 -8.89 18.64 -3.46
CA ASN A 10 -8.56 20.04 -3.74
C ASN A 10 -9.40 20.98 -2.88
N HIS A 11 -10.71 20.80 -2.87
CA HIS A 11 -11.60 21.68 -2.10
C HIS A 11 -11.30 21.59 -0.59
N ILE A 12 -11.21 20.39 -0.04
CA ILE A 12 -10.91 20.19 1.38
C ILE A 12 -9.56 20.81 1.76
N LEU A 13 -8.50 20.50 1.01
CA LEU A 13 -7.14 20.96 1.36
C LEU A 13 -6.91 22.45 1.05
N THR A 14 -7.70 23.05 0.17
CA THR A 14 -7.67 24.49 -0.09
C THR A 14 -8.41 25.25 1.01
N VAL A 15 -9.54 24.74 1.47
CA VAL A 15 -10.35 25.39 2.52
C VAL A 15 -9.73 25.17 3.90
N PHE A 16 -9.21 23.98 4.17
CA PHE A 16 -8.64 23.59 5.48
C PHE A 16 -7.11 23.54 5.42
N THR A 17 -6.45 24.69 5.36
CA THR A 17 -4.99 24.81 5.22
C THR A 17 -4.20 24.25 6.40
N SER A 18 -4.81 24.11 7.57
CA SER A 18 -4.19 23.57 8.80
C SER A 18 -4.65 22.15 9.13
N LEU A 19 -5.15 21.41 8.14
CA LEU A 19 -5.66 20.06 8.36
C LEU A 19 -4.53 19.10 8.73
N ILE A 20 -4.69 18.42 9.88
CA ILE A 20 -3.71 17.46 10.41
C ILE A 20 -4.07 16.03 10.03
N SER A 21 -5.36 15.72 9.95
CA SER A 21 -5.84 14.36 9.65
C SER A 21 -7.03 14.41 8.70
N LEU A 22 -6.98 13.56 7.67
CA LEU A 22 -8.05 13.43 6.69
C LEU A 22 -8.40 11.95 6.53
N THR A 23 -9.69 11.65 6.62
CA THR A 23 -10.21 10.31 6.35
C THR A 23 -11.28 10.42 5.26
N LEU A 24 -10.98 9.85 4.10
CA LEU A 24 -11.87 9.74 2.95
C LEU A 24 -12.18 8.26 2.68
N TYR A 25 -12.66 7.59 3.71
CA TYR A 25 -12.90 6.17 3.71
C TYR A 25 -14.24 5.89 4.37
N GLU A 26 -15.14 5.29 3.62
CA GLU A 26 -16.41 4.82 4.16
C GLU A 26 -16.30 3.34 4.52
N SER A 27 -16.50 3.01 5.80
CA SER A 27 -16.44 1.64 6.30
C SER A 27 -17.64 0.77 5.89
N SER A 28 -18.62 1.36 5.21
CA SER A 28 -19.82 0.66 4.77
C SER A 28 -19.53 -0.30 3.62
N TYR A 29 -19.74 -1.58 3.85
CA TYR A 29 -19.57 -2.65 2.86
C TYR A 29 -20.48 -2.55 1.62
N LYS A 30 -21.49 -1.68 1.62
CA LYS A 30 -22.54 -1.68 0.59
C LYS A 30 -22.32 -0.73 -0.59
N LYS A 31 -21.51 0.31 -0.48
CA LYS A 31 -21.18 1.22 -1.60
C LYS A 31 -19.74 1.70 -1.49
N ARG A 32 -18.83 0.88 -1.97
CA ARG A 32 -17.40 1.23 -2.01
C ARG A 32 -17.11 1.99 -3.30
N ILE A 33 -17.22 3.30 -3.29
CA ILE A 33 -16.84 4.14 -4.45
C ILE A 33 -15.37 4.53 -4.25
N PRO A 34 -14.44 4.03 -5.09
CA PRO A 34 -13.06 4.48 -5.05
C PRO A 34 -12.99 5.91 -5.58
N LEU A 35 -12.07 6.66 -5.02
CA LEU A 35 -11.74 7.96 -5.54
C LEU A 35 -10.80 7.80 -6.74
N LEU A 36 -11.13 8.42 -7.86
CA LEU A 36 -10.33 8.44 -9.08
C LEU A 36 -9.49 9.72 -9.12
N PHE A 37 -8.19 9.56 -9.30
CA PHE A 37 -7.32 10.65 -9.69
C PHE A 37 -7.17 10.58 -11.22
N ASP A 38 -8.03 11.30 -11.94
CA ASP A 38 -8.02 11.32 -13.40
C ASP A 38 -6.79 12.05 -13.94
N ASP A 39 -6.01 11.40 -14.81
CA ASP A 39 -4.70 11.84 -15.32
C ASP A 39 -4.75 13.10 -16.19
N ALA A 40 -5.91 13.46 -16.74
CA ALA A 40 -6.03 14.57 -17.69
C ALA A 40 -5.58 15.94 -17.14
N PHE A 41 -5.56 16.08 -15.80
CA PHE A 41 -5.04 17.28 -15.12
C PHE A 41 -4.56 16.89 -13.72
N LEU A 42 -3.29 16.63 -13.54
CA LEU A 42 -2.69 16.33 -12.24
C LEU A 42 -3.12 17.37 -11.21
N PRO A 43 -3.81 16.98 -10.11
CA PRO A 43 -4.24 17.97 -9.12
C PRO A 43 -3.04 18.62 -8.46
N THR A 44 -3.10 19.92 -8.30
CA THR A 44 -2.01 20.71 -7.70
C THR A 44 -2.10 20.77 -6.17
N PHE A 45 -3.02 20.03 -5.56
CA PHE A 45 -3.18 20.09 -4.11
C PHE A 45 -1.95 19.55 -3.39
N ARG A 46 -1.49 20.27 -2.40
CA ARG A 46 -0.39 19.93 -1.51
C ARG A 46 -0.80 20.27 -0.08
N SER A 47 -0.20 19.60 0.88
CA SER A 47 -0.35 19.99 2.27
C SER A 47 0.97 19.80 2.99
N SER A 48 1.40 20.85 3.68
CA SER A 48 2.55 20.83 4.59
C SER A 48 2.15 20.55 6.05
N THR A 49 0.87 20.34 6.33
CA THR A 49 0.36 20.13 7.69
C THR A 49 -0.28 18.75 7.88
N LEU A 50 -0.62 18.06 6.79
CA LEU A 50 -1.32 16.78 6.86
C LEU A 50 -0.35 15.68 7.35
N LEU A 51 -0.63 15.16 8.54
CA LEU A 51 0.15 14.08 9.17
C LEU A 51 -0.47 12.71 8.98
N LYS A 52 -1.80 12.63 8.81
CA LYS A 52 -2.53 11.36 8.70
C LYS A 52 -3.51 11.42 7.54
N LEU A 53 -3.39 10.44 6.64
CA LEU A 53 -4.32 10.26 5.53
C LEU A 53 -4.82 8.82 5.50
N LYS A 54 -6.16 8.68 5.47
CA LYS A 54 -6.82 7.41 5.20
C LYS A 54 -7.71 7.58 3.99
N ILE A 55 -7.45 6.83 2.95
CA ILE A 55 -8.11 7.05 1.66
C ILE A 55 -8.32 5.73 0.91
N ARG A 56 -9.40 5.67 0.16
CA ARG A 56 -9.62 4.62 -0.83
C ARG A 56 -9.42 5.20 -2.21
N VAL A 57 -8.58 4.55 -3.01
CA VAL A 57 -8.29 4.94 -4.39
C VAL A 57 -8.45 3.75 -5.33
N GLN A 58 -8.46 4.00 -6.63
CA GLN A 58 -8.78 2.95 -7.59
C GLN A 58 -7.58 2.05 -7.88
N CYS A 59 -6.44 2.61 -8.20
CA CYS A 59 -5.30 1.87 -8.72
C CYS A 59 -3.99 2.20 -7.98
N PHE A 60 -2.97 1.45 -8.33
CA PHE A 60 -1.64 1.64 -7.74
C PHE A 60 -1.01 2.98 -8.14
N ASP A 61 -1.29 3.49 -9.34
CA ASP A 61 -0.86 4.82 -9.78
C ASP A 61 -1.39 5.93 -8.87
N ASP A 62 -2.65 5.83 -8.45
CA ASP A 62 -3.22 6.76 -7.47
C ASP A 62 -2.46 6.75 -6.14
N CYS A 63 -2.01 5.56 -5.70
CA CYS A 63 -1.18 5.44 -4.50
C CYS A 63 0.19 6.10 -4.70
N LEU A 64 0.86 5.84 -5.82
CA LEU A 64 2.13 6.47 -6.16
C LEU A 64 2.00 7.98 -6.26
N TYR A 65 0.90 8.45 -6.80
CA TYR A 65 0.56 9.87 -6.88
C TYR A 65 0.45 10.53 -5.49
N LEU A 66 -0.17 9.86 -4.52
CA LEU A 66 -0.21 10.36 -3.14
C LEU A 66 1.18 10.41 -2.48
N LEU A 67 2.11 9.61 -2.98
CA LEU A 67 3.47 9.44 -2.46
C LEU A 67 4.54 10.18 -3.28
N ASP A 68 4.16 11.18 -4.08
CA ASP A 68 5.06 11.96 -4.93
C ASP A 68 5.72 13.16 -4.22
N GLY A 69 5.56 13.28 -2.90
CA GLY A 69 6.10 14.36 -2.09
C GLY A 69 5.14 15.53 -1.85
N ARG A 70 3.91 15.46 -2.37
CA ARG A 70 2.88 16.49 -2.13
C ARG A 70 2.42 16.60 -0.67
N PHE A 71 2.63 15.56 0.10
CA PHE A 71 2.37 15.46 1.53
C PHE A 71 3.67 15.18 2.29
N ASN A 72 4.59 16.13 2.24
CA ASN A 72 5.95 15.97 2.77
C ASN A 72 6.02 15.76 4.30
N GLN A 73 4.95 16.07 5.05
CA GLN A 73 4.85 15.86 6.50
C GLN A 73 4.04 14.60 6.88
N LEU A 74 3.64 13.80 5.90
CA LEU A 74 2.79 12.63 6.16
C LEU A 74 3.53 11.58 6.98
N HIS A 75 3.00 11.29 8.17
CA HIS A 75 3.50 10.25 9.08
C HIS A 75 2.71 8.94 8.95
N THR A 76 1.43 9.03 8.67
CA THR A 76 0.54 7.86 8.58
C THR A 76 -0.23 7.89 7.29
N LEU A 77 -0.10 6.84 6.49
CA LEU A 77 -0.88 6.62 5.29
C LEU A 77 -1.56 5.25 5.34
N CYS A 78 -2.89 5.26 5.22
CA CYS A 78 -3.67 4.03 5.02
C CYS A 78 -4.36 4.13 3.66
N VAL A 79 -4.00 3.25 2.76
CA VAL A 79 -4.57 3.19 1.40
C VAL A 79 -5.31 1.88 1.22
N ASP A 80 -6.55 1.99 0.76
CA ASP A 80 -7.35 0.85 0.30
C ASP A 80 -7.48 0.94 -1.22
N LEU A 81 -6.87 0.00 -1.93
CA LEU A 81 -6.86 -0.07 -3.39
C LEU A 81 -7.97 -0.98 -3.92
N THR A 82 -8.54 -0.61 -5.04
CA THR A 82 -9.38 -1.54 -5.80
C THR A 82 -8.51 -2.53 -6.57
N HIS A 83 -7.48 -2.05 -7.28
CA HIS A 83 -6.57 -2.89 -8.07
C HIS A 83 -5.10 -2.52 -7.85
N ILE A 84 -4.22 -3.52 -7.98
CA ILE A 84 -2.77 -3.31 -8.12
C ILE A 84 -2.39 -3.84 -9.50
N ASN A 85 -2.31 -2.94 -10.47
CA ASN A 85 -1.84 -3.22 -11.82
C ASN A 85 -0.47 -2.60 -12.02
N GLU A 86 0.22 -3.03 -13.07
CA GLU A 86 1.45 -2.37 -13.51
C GLU A 86 1.15 -0.89 -13.82
N PRO A 87 1.89 0.05 -13.23
CA PRO A 87 1.70 1.46 -13.48
C PRO A 87 2.18 1.84 -14.88
N ASP A 88 1.47 2.77 -15.54
CA ASP A 88 1.83 3.26 -16.88
C ASP A 88 3.20 3.92 -16.89
N GLU A 89 3.55 4.64 -15.84
CA GLU A 89 4.87 5.22 -15.61
C GLU A 89 5.21 5.21 -14.11
N ILE A 90 6.39 4.67 -13.76
CA ILE A 90 6.92 4.80 -12.39
C ILE A 90 7.49 6.20 -12.21
N LYS A 91 6.60 7.18 -12.06
CA LYS A 91 6.96 8.56 -11.73
C LYS A 91 7.34 8.65 -10.25
N ASN A 92 8.42 9.35 -9.98
CA ASN A 92 8.89 9.68 -8.62
C ASN A 92 9.22 8.47 -7.72
N GLN A 93 10.49 8.11 -7.69
CA GLN A 93 11.04 7.05 -6.83
C GLN A 93 11.74 7.61 -5.58
N GLY A 94 11.48 8.87 -5.22
CA GLY A 94 12.08 9.51 -4.05
C GLY A 94 11.73 8.81 -2.73
N ASN A 95 12.65 8.91 -1.76
CA ASN A 95 12.42 8.40 -0.41
C ASN A 95 11.29 9.15 0.30
N LEU A 96 10.63 8.45 1.21
CA LEU A 96 9.53 8.94 2.06
C LEU A 96 9.96 8.89 3.55
N PRO A 97 10.93 9.74 3.95
CA PRO A 97 11.59 9.61 5.25
C PRO A 97 10.70 9.93 6.45
N ASN A 98 9.62 10.67 6.23
CA ASN A 98 8.70 11.08 7.29
C ASN A 98 7.58 10.06 7.56
N LEU A 99 7.40 9.08 6.65
CA LEU A 99 6.36 8.07 6.79
C LEU A 99 6.79 7.02 7.82
N LYS A 100 6.01 6.91 8.90
CA LYS A 100 6.24 5.98 10.02
C LYS A 100 5.25 4.84 10.06
N CYS A 101 4.02 5.07 9.60
CA CYS A 101 2.96 4.08 9.57
C CYS A 101 2.39 3.99 8.16
N PHE A 102 2.48 2.83 7.56
CA PHE A 102 1.90 2.56 6.24
C PHE A 102 0.99 1.34 6.30
N SER A 103 -0.19 1.46 5.71
CA SER A 103 -1.11 0.33 5.55
C SER A 103 -1.65 0.31 4.14
N LEU A 104 -1.47 -0.82 3.47
CA LEU A 104 -1.96 -1.07 2.13
C LEU A 104 -2.95 -2.24 2.16
N SER A 105 -4.14 -2.03 1.62
CA SER A 105 -5.11 -3.09 1.42
C SER A 105 -5.58 -3.15 -0.03
N CYS A 106 -5.67 -4.38 -0.57
CA CYS A 106 -6.24 -4.66 -1.87
C CYS A 106 -6.85 -6.06 -1.88
N ASN A 107 -8.16 -6.13 -2.13
CA ASN A 107 -8.88 -7.42 -2.13
C ASN A 107 -8.84 -8.12 -3.48
N PHE A 108 -8.58 -7.40 -4.57
CA PHE A 108 -8.40 -8.01 -5.88
C PHE A 108 -6.98 -8.54 -6.02
N GLY A 109 -6.85 -9.72 -6.62
CA GLY A 109 -5.56 -10.36 -6.83
C GLY A 109 -4.68 -9.58 -7.81
N THR A 110 -3.38 -9.55 -7.54
CA THR A 110 -2.36 -8.97 -8.42
C THR A 110 -1.29 -9.98 -8.78
N ASN A 111 -0.74 -9.88 -9.99
CA ASN A 111 0.45 -10.62 -10.44
C ASN A 111 1.75 -9.82 -10.19
N HIS A 112 1.64 -8.56 -9.78
CA HIS A 112 2.75 -7.59 -9.72
C HIS A 112 3.22 -7.34 -8.29
N TYR A 113 3.05 -8.31 -7.38
CA TYR A 113 3.43 -8.13 -5.97
C TYR A 113 4.92 -7.83 -5.81
N ASP A 114 5.78 -8.68 -6.38
CA ASP A 114 7.23 -8.60 -6.19
C ASP A 114 7.84 -7.37 -6.88
N GLU A 115 7.27 -6.95 -8.00
CA GLU A 115 7.72 -5.80 -8.76
C GLU A 115 7.29 -4.46 -8.14
N LEU A 116 6.17 -4.43 -7.41
CA LEU A 116 5.57 -3.17 -6.97
C LEU A 116 5.63 -2.96 -5.46
N ILE A 117 5.30 -3.99 -4.66
CA ILE A 117 5.12 -3.79 -3.22
C ILE A 117 6.45 -3.67 -2.47
N PRO A 118 7.42 -4.60 -2.58
CA PRO A 118 8.70 -4.45 -1.92
C PRO A 118 9.46 -3.19 -2.36
N PRO A 119 9.55 -2.82 -3.65
CA PRO A 119 10.18 -1.57 -4.07
C PRO A 119 9.52 -0.32 -3.49
N LEU A 120 8.17 -0.29 -3.40
CA LEU A 120 7.47 0.81 -2.75
C LEU A 120 7.85 0.94 -1.28
N LEU A 121 7.89 -0.18 -0.55
CA LEU A 121 8.23 -0.20 0.87
C LEU A 121 9.67 0.26 1.14
N HIS A 122 10.60 -0.08 0.25
CA HIS A 122 12.00 0.33 0.37
C HIS A 122 12.21 1.85 0.30
N ARG A 123 11.22 2.61 -0.21
CA ARG A 123 11.23 4.08 -0.20
C ARG A 123 10.93 4.68 1.18
N MET A 124 10.54 3.85 2.16
CA MET A 124 10.09 4.24 3.50
C MET A 124 11.11 3.83 4.58
N PRO A 125 12.32 4.43 4.61
CA PRO A 125 13.43 3.95 5.46
C PRO A 125 13.15 4.07 6.96
N ASN A 126 12.22 4.92 7.35
CA ASN A 126 11.86 5.18 8.74
C ASN A 126 10.51 4.55 9.14
N LEU A 127 10.02 3.58 8.36
CA LEU A 127 8.75 2.94 8.67
C LEU A 127 8.87 2.10 9.95
N GLU A 128 7.97 2.38 10.89
CA GLU A 128 7.88 1.71 12.19
C GLU A 128 6.75 0.68 12.21
N GLN A 129 5.66 0.95 11.48
CA GLN A 129 4.47 0.11 11.44
C GLN A 129 4.03 -0.15 10.01
N LEU A 130 3.88 -1.42 9.66
CA LEU A 130 3.41 -1.87 8.37
C LEU A 130 2.15 -2.74 8.50
N GLY A 131 1.12 -2.40 7.75
CA GLY A 131 -0.06 -3.23 7.49
C GLY A 131 -0.11 -3.64 6.02
N LEU A 132 -0.16 -4.93 5.73
CA LEU A 132 -0.21 -5.44 4.36
C LEU A 132 -1.34 -6.47 4.21
N TYR A 133 -2.40 -6.09 3.51
CA TYR A 133 -3.61 -6.89 3.33
C TYR A 133 -3.89 -7.04 1.84
N VAL A 134 -3.31 -8.07 1.21
CA VAL A 134 -3.33 -8.20 -0.26
C VAL A 134 -3.70 -9.61 -0.71
N ALA A 135 -4.33 -9.67 -1.86
CA ALA A 135 -4.54 -10.89 -2.63
C ALA A 135 -3.53 -10.91 -3.79
N ILE A 136 -2.90 -12.05 -4.03
CA ILE A 136 -1.84 -12.18 -5.04
C ILE A 136 -2.03 -13.45 -5.85
N PHE A 137 -1.74 -13.37 -7.15
CA PHE A 137 -1.61 -14.52 -8.02
C PHE A 137 -0.13 -14.84 -8.15
N VAL A 138 0.25 -16.05 -7.84
CA VAL A 138 1.67 -16.45 -7.76
C VAL A 138 1.87 -17.88 -8.27
N ASP A 139 3.08 -18.16 -8.74
CA ASP A 139 3.50 -19.52 -9.07
C ASP A 139 4.01 -20.27 -7.82
N THR A 140 4.44 -19.54 -6.78
CA THR A 140 4.92 -20.09 -5.51
C THR A 140 4.31 -19.34 -4.33
N PHE A 141 4.15 -20.00 -3.17
CA PHE A 141 3.65 -19.34 -1.96
C PHE A 141 4.59 -18.24 -1.45
N ILE A 142 4.02 -17.14 -0.99
CA ILE A 142 4.76 -16.17 -0.17
C ILE A 142 4.78 -16.71 1.26
N ASP A 143 5.94 -17.17 1.67
CA ASP A 143 6.21 -17.72 2.99
C ASP A 143 6.96 -16.72 3.89
N GLY A 144 7.30 -17.16 5.10
CA GLY A 144 8.05 -16.34 6.05
C GLY A 144 9.44 -15.94 5.55
N ASN A 145 10.13 -16.83 4.84
CA ASN A 145 11.45 -16.53 4.29
C ASN A 145 11.39 -15.43 3.23
N HIS A 146 10.38 -15.49 2.38
CA HIS A 146 10.14 -14.44 1.37
C HIS A 146 9.90 -13.07 2.03
N LEU A 147 9.01 -13.01 3.04
CA LEU A 147 8.72 -11.78 3.76
C LEU A 147 9.93 -11.26 4.53
N LYS A 148 10.70 -12.15 5.17
CA LYS A 148 11.93 -11.79 5.88
C LYS A 148 12.96 -11.19 4.93
N LYS A 149 13.22 -11.83 3.79
CA LYS A 149 14.20 -11.37 2.80
C LYS A 149 13.82 -10.03 2.16
N ASN A 150 12.56 -9.87 1.77
CA ASN A 150 12.12 -8.77 0.92
C ASN A 150 11.59 -7.57 1.70
N ILE A 151 11.16 -7.77 2.95
CA ILE A 151 10.59 -6.71 3.78
C ILE A 151 11.42 -6.52 5.05
N ILE A 152 11.43 -7.49 5.97
CA ILE A 152 11.93 -7.30 7.33
C ILE A 152 13.40 -6.94 7.36
N ASN A 153 14.25 -7.70 6.65
CA ASN A 153 15.70 -7.46 6.62
C ASN A 153 16.10 -6.12 5.98
N ARG A 154 15.18 -5.48 5.27
CA ARG A 154 15.43 -4.19 4.60
C ARG A 154 14.86 -2.98 5.34
N MET A 155 14.06 -3.22 6.37
CA MET A 155 13.34 -2.19 7.10
C MET A 155 13.76 -2.18 8.58
N SER A 156 14.94 -1.63 8.85
CA SER A 156 15.60 -1.69 10.18
C SER A 156 14.84 -1.04 11.34
N ARG A 157 13.86 -0.17 11.03
CA ARG A 157 13.02 0.49 12.05
C ARG A 157 11.64 -0.14 12.22
N LEU A 158 11.33 -1.18 11.41
CA LEU A 158 10.04 -1.83 11.47
C LEU A 158 9.91 -2.62 12.78
N ASN A 159 9.01 -2.17 13.66
CA ASN A 159 8.74 -2.82 14.95
C ASN A 159 7.35 -3.46 15.03
N GLN A 160 6.48 -3.15 14.09
CA GLN A 160 5.16 -3.78 13.97
C GLN A 160 4.85 -4.12 12.53
N PHE A 161 4.70 -5.42 12.24
CA PHE A 161 4.27 -5.91 10.93
C PHE A 161 3.00 -6.74 11.08
N LYS A 162 1.90 -6.24 10.50
CA LYS A 162 0.62 -6.95 10.41
C LYS A 162 0.36 -7.29 8.96
N PHE A 163 0.10 -8.55 8.65
CA PHE A 163 -0.19 -8.94 7.29
C PHE A 163 -1.31 -9.96 7.19
N TYR A 164 -2.00 -9.92 6.07
CA TYR A 164 -2.92 -10.93 5.59
C TYR A 164 -2.72 -11.05 4.08
N ILE A 165 -1.94 -12.05 3.68
CA ILE A 165 -1.61 -12.30 2.28
C ILE A 165 -2.36 -13.55 1.83
N ARG A 166 -3.24 -13.40 0.84
CA ARG A 166 -3.98 -14.49 0.23
C ARG A 166 -3.38 -14.82 -1.11
N SER A 167 -2.70 -15.96 -1.18
CA SER A 167 -2.07 -16.44 -2.41
C SER A 167 -3.03 -17.30 -3.21
N PHE A 168 -3.23 -16.97 -4.49
CA PHE A 168 -3.89 -17.79 -5.48
C PHE A 168 -2.81 -18.42 -6.36
N VAL A 169 -2.60 -19.73 -6.22
CA VAL A 169 -1.56 -20.44 -6.96
C VAL A 169 -2.15 -21.06 -8.22
N TYR A 170 -1.53 -20.80 -9.35
CA TYR A 170 -1.90 -21.44 -10.62
C TYR A 170 -1.34 -22.86 -10.67
N ILE A 171 -2.23 -23.84 -10.62
CA ILE A 171 -1.86 -25.25 -10.78
C ILE A 171 -1.66 -25.55 -12.28
N ARG A 172 -0.45 -25.34 -12.78
CA ARG A 172 -0.12 -25.64 -14.19
C ARG A 172 0.40 -27.07 -14.41
N ASN A 173 0.90 -27.75 -13.37
CA ASN A 173 1.36 -29.15 -13.38
C ASN A 173 1.31 -29.69 -11.94
N GLN A 174 1.58 -30.99 -11.74
CA GLN A 174 1.70 -31.59 -10.41
C GLN A 174 2.88 -30.96 -9.64
N VAL A 175 2.64 -29.82 -9.03
CA VAL A 175 3.61 -29.18 -8.14
C VAL A 175 3.38 -29.77 -6.75
N ASN A 176 4.42 -30.29 -6.14
CA ASN A 176 4.39 -30.63 -4.72
C ASN A 176 4.26 -29.32 -3.92
N PHE A 177 3.06 -29.02 -3.47
CA PHE A 177 2.84 -27.89 -2.58
C PHE A 177 3.52 -28.15 -1.24
N PRO A 178 4.19 -27.16 -0.65
CA PRO A 178 4.72 -27.28 0.70
C PRO A 178 3.58 -27.60 1.66
N SER A 179 3.85 -28.44 2.66
CA SER A 179 2.89 -28.76 3.69
C SER A 179 2.60 -27.52 4.55
N THR A 180 1.47 -27.52 5.28
CA THR A 180 1.16 -26.46 6.23
C THR A 180 2.29 -26.29 7.26
N GLU A 181 2.88 -27.41 7.70
CA GLU A 181 3.99 -27.44 8.65
C GLU A 181 5.25 -26.79 8.07
N ASP A 182 5.55 -27.05 6.79
CA ASP A 182 6.71 -26.43 6.13
C ASP A 182 6.53 -24.91 6.02
N ILE A 183 5.35 -24.46 5.65
CA ILE A 183 5.03 -23.01 5.62
C ILE A 183 5.14 -22.41 7.01
N GLN A 184 4.56 -23.04 8.04
CA GLN A 184 4.61 -22.56 9.42
C GLN A 184 6.05 -22.45 9.94
N ARG A 185 6.93 -23.39 9.63
CA ARG A 185 8.36 -23.35 10.02
C ARG A 185 9.05 -22.09 9.52
N THR A 186 8.70 -21.57 8.36
CA THR A 186 9.31 -20.35 7.82
C THR A 186 8.98 -19.10 8.64
N PHE A 187 7.95 -19.15 9.50
CA PHE A 187 7.55 -18.06 10.37
C PHE A 187 8.08 -18.14 11.81
N ILE A 188 8.70 -19.25 12.22
CA ILE A 188 9.19 -19.43 13.59
C ILE A 188 10.23 -18.36 13.95
N ASP A 189 11.09 -18.01 13.02
CA ASP A 189 12.14 -16.99 13.22
C ASP A 189 11.67 -15.54 13.22
N PHE A 190 10.39 -15.30 12.97
CA PHE A 190 9.81 -13.95 13.04
C PHE A 190 9.65 -13.41 14.47
N GLN A 191 9.65 -14.30 15.46
CA GLN A 191 9.45 -13.95 16.87
C GLN A 191 10.73 -13.56 17.60
N ASN A 192 11.88 -13.75 16.98
CA ASN A 192 13.20 -13.60 17.62
C ASN A 192 14.00 -12.38 17.14
N ASN A 193 13.37 -11.40 16.48
CA ASN A 193 14.02 -10.16 16.03
C ASN A 193 13.32 -8.93 16.55
#